data_f8b414850e43a4cd477f7e06132daa7c
#
_entry.id   f8b414850e43a4cd477f7e06132daa7c
#
_cell.length_a   1.000
_cell.length_b   1.000
_cell.length_c   1.000
_cell.angle_alpha   90.00
_cell.angle_beta   90.00
_cell.angle_gamma   90.00
#
_symmetry.space_group_name_H-M   'P 1'
#
loop_
_entity.id
_entity.type
_entity.pdbx_description
1 polymer ?
#
loop_
_entity_poly.entity_id
_entity_poly.type
_entity_poly.pdbx_seq_one_letter_code
_entity_poly.pdbx_strand_id
1 'polypeptide(L)'
;MPAFLLDGRMSATDGRQAASGRVEWEHATHTDRLTLLSPLGQIVARLDSGPDGARLTSADGTQRDAPSADALLPEVLGIEVPSARLPRWVQGAPDIDADVRQRDAAGRPQLVIDQGWRIDYLAYADEHPAALPARLDISRGDARIRLIIDSWTALH
;
A
#
# COMPACT_ATOMS: atom_id res chain seq x y z
N MET A 1 -1.45 -13.48 8.01
CA MET A 1 -1.26 -12.04 8.16
C MET A 1 -2.58 -11.42 8.59
N PRO A 2 -2.59 -10.52 9.58
CA PRO A 2 -3.84 -9.96 10.07
C PRO A 2 -4.60 -9.18 9.01
N ALA A 3 -5.91 -9.26 9.06
CA ALA A 3 -6.79 -8.43 8.25
C ALA A 3 -6.84 -7.01 8.84
N PHE A 4 -6.95 -6.01 7.96
CA PHE A 4 -6.96 -4.61 8.39
C PHE A 4 -7.80 -3.74 7.47
N LEU A 5 -8.20 -2.60 7.99
CA LEU A 5 -8.68 -1.46 7.22
C LEU A 5 -7.70 -0.30 7.46
N LEU A 6 -7.14 0.21 6.38
CA LEU A 6 -6.23 1.35 6.40
C LEU A 6 -6.91 2.53 5.76
N ASP A 7 -6.85 3.69 6.40
CA ASP A 7 -7.34 4.94 5.85
C ASP A 7 -6.20 5.96 5.89
N GLY A 8 -5.91 6.58 4.76
CA GLY A 8 -4.81 7.50 4.69
C GLY A 8 -4.77 8.32 3.41
N ARG A 9 -3.59 8.87 3.16
CA ARG A 9 -3.30 9.70 1.99
C ARG A 9 -2.07 9.15 1.29
N MET A 10 -2.09 9.16 -0.03
CA MET A 10 -0.97 8.63 -0.80
C MET A 10 -0.62 9.52 -1.97
N SER A 11 0.63 9.45 -2.39
CA SER A 11 1.07 9.92 -3.70
C SER A 11 1.94 8.85 -4.33
N ALA A 12 1.83 8.71 -5.66
CA ALA A 12 2.64 7.77 -6.41
C ALA A 12 3.18 8.48 -7.64
N THR A 13 4.43 8.23 -7.99
CA THR A 13 5.06 8.83 -9.17
C THR A 13 6.00 7.82 -9.82
N ASP A 14 6.14 7.92 -11.16
CA ASP A 14 7.16 7.19 -11.92
C ASP A 14 8.35 8.08 -12.31
N GLY A 15 8.38 9.32 -11.79
CA GLY A 15 9.37 10.33 -12.15
C GLY A 15 8.90 11.27 -13.25
N ARG A 16 7.80 10.97 -13.94
CA ARG A 16 7.21 11.80 -15.01
C ARG A 16 5.79 12.23 -14.68
N GLN A 17 4.99 11.29 -14.19
CA GLN A 17 3.61 11.52 -13.81
C GLN A 17 3.45 11.24 -12.32
N ALA A 18 2.48 11.91 -11.72
CA ALA A 18 2.17 11.71 -10.31
C ALA A 18 0.67 11.65 -10.12
N ALA A 19 0.25 10.78 -9.21
CA ALA A 19 -1.13 10.70 -8.75
C ALA A 19 -1.13 10.85 -7.24
N SER A 20 -2.13 11.54 -6.70
CA SER A 20 -2.27 11.68 -5.25
C SER A 20 -3.74 11.71 -4.89
N GLY A 21 -4.04 11.35 -3.65
CA GLY A 21 -5.40 11.36 -3.15
C GLY A 21 -5.50 10.63 -1.82
N ARG A 22 -6.73 10.40 -1.41
CA ARG A 22 -7.01 9.58 -0.23
C ARG A 22 -7.12 8.13 -0.64
N VAL A 23 -6.76 7.24 0.28
CA VAL A 23 -6.82 5.81 0.05
C VAL A 23 -7.52 5.12 1.23
N GLU A 24 -8.40 4.20 0.90
CA GLU A 24 -8.98 3.26 1.85
C GLU A 24 -8.64 1.86 1.36
N TRP A 25 -8.02 1.07 2.22
CA TRP A 25 -7.59 -0.28 1.86
C TRP A 25 -8.10 -1.27 2.88
N GLU A 26 -8.96 -2.17 2.43
CA GLU A 26 -9.47 -3.28 3.21
C GLU A 26 -8.74 -4.55 2.77
N HIS A 27 -7.95 -5.10 3.67
CA HIS A 27 -7.20 -6.33 3.44
C HIS A 27 -7.75 -7.44 4.32
N ALA A 28 -8.23 -8.51 3.70
CA ALA A 28 -8.69 -9.72 4.38
C ALA A 28 -7.80 -10.89 3.98
N THR A 29 -8.08 -12.07 4.51
CA THR A 29 -7.22 -13.25 4.31
C THR A 29 -7.00 -13.58 2.84
N HIS A 30 -8.03 -13.47 2.00
CA HIS A 30 -7.97 -13.86 0.59
C HIS A 30 -8.44 -12.76 -0.35
N THR A 31 -8.83 -11.61 0.16
CA THR A 31 -9.38 -10.52 -0.67
C THR A 31 -8.81 -9.19 -0.26
N ASP A 32 -8.72 -8.30 -1.23
CA ASP A 32 -8.32 -6.92 -1.03
C ASP A 32 -9.29 -5.99 -1.75
N ARG A 33 -9.63 -4.88 -1.11
CA ARG A 33 -10.33 -3.77 -1.75
C ARG A 33 -9.57 -2.49 -1.49
N LEU A 34 -9.05 -1.93 -2.56
CA LEU A 34 -8.34 -0.65 -2.53
C LEU A 34 -9.21 0.40 -3.20
N THR A 35 -9.59 1.43 -2.46
CA THR A 35 -10.38 2.53 -2.98
C THR A 35 -9.53 3.79 -2.98
N LEU A 36 -9.40 4.41 -4.15
CA LEU A 36 -8.71 5.69 -4.32
C LEU A 36 -9.77 6.79 -4.43
N LEU A 37 -9.63 7.82 -3.59
CA LEU A 37 -10.56 8.93 -3.54
C LEU A 37 -9.85 10.24 -3.86
N SER A 38 -10.58 11.18 -4.45
CA SER A 38 -10.09 12.54 -4.63
C SER A 38 -9.98 13.23 -3.26
N PRO A 39 -9.28 14.39 -3.19
CA PRO A 39 -9.22 15.16 -1.95
C PRO A 39 -10.61 15.56 -1.41
N LEU A 40 -11.61 15.64 -2.27
CA LEU A 40 -12.99 15.96 -1.89
C LEU A 40 -13.80 14.71 -1.47
N GLY A 41 -13.19 13.53 -1.48
CA GLY A 41 -13.84 12.29 -1.05
C GLY A 41 -14.64 11.57 -2.12
N GLN A 42 -14.50 11.94 -3.39
CA GLN A 42 -15.16 11.23 -4.48
C GLN A 42 -14.33 10.02 -4.91
N ILE A 43 -14.98 8.90 -5.18
CA ILE A 43 -14.28 7.69 -5.63
C ILE A 43 -13.74 7.92 -7.04
N VAL A 44 -12.42 7.77 -7.20
CA VAL A 44 -11.72 7.85 -8.48
C VAL A 44 -11.58 6.47 -9.10
N ALA A 45 -11.24 5.48 -8.28
CA ALA A 45 -11.08 4.09 -8.73
C ALA A 45 -11.21 3.14 -7.54
N ARG A 46 -11.64 1.92 -7.83
CA ARG A 46 -11.68 0.85 -6.84
C ARG A 46 -11.12 -0.43 -7.45
N LEU A 47 -10.17 -1.03 -6.76
CA LEU A 47 -9.57 -2.29 -7.15
C LEU A 47 -9.99 -3.37 -6.16
N ASP A 48 -10.70 -4.37 -6.65
CA ASP A 48 -11.07 -5.56 -5.90
C ASP A 48 -10.24 -6.73 -6.39
N SER A 49 -9.64 -7.49 -5.48
CA SER A 49 -8.87 -8.67 -5.84
C SER A 49 -9.14 -9.83 -4.89
N GLY A 50 -9.01 -11.04 -5.40
CA GLY A 50 -9.25 -12.26 -4.65
C GLY A 50 -8.70 -13.48 -5.40
N PRO A 51 -9.05 -14.70 -4.95
CA PRO A 51 -8.52 -15.92 -5.56
C PRO A 51 -8.86 -16.08 -7.04
N ASP A 52 -9.98 -15.50 -7.49
CA ASP A 52 -10.46 -15.67 -8.86
C ASP A 52 -10.00 -14.57 -9.81
N GLY A 53 -9.23 -13.61 -9.33
CA GLY A 53 -8.70 -12.53 -10.14
C GLY A 53 -8.95 -11.17 -9.52
N ALA A 54 -8.85 -10.13 -10.35
CA ALA A 54 -8.98 -8.74 -9.90
C ALA A 54 -9.89 -7.96 -10.84
N ARG A 55 -10.54 -6.93 -10.31
CA ARG A 55 -11.41 -6.04 -11.08
C ARG A 55 -11.15 -4.59 -10.68
N LEU A 56 -10.91 -3.77 -11.68
CA LEU A 56 -10.79 -2.32 -11.53
C LEU A 56 -12.08 -1.66 -11.97
N THR A 57 -12.68 -0.85 -11.10
CA THR A 57 -13.85 -0.04 -11.41
C THR A 57 -13.45 1.41 -11.39
N SER A 58 -13.61 2.10 -12.51
CA SER A 58 -13.29 3.53 -12.66
C SER A 58 -14.46 4.39 -12.20
N ALA A 59 -14.20 5.69 -12.07
CA ALA A 59 -15.21 6.66 -11.59
C ALA A 59 -16.49 6.68 -12.45
N ASP A 60 -16.35 6.41 -13.74
CA ASP A 60 -17.47 6.39 -14.69
C ASP A 60 -18.23 5.04 -14.72
N GLY A 61 -17.83 4.09 -13.87
CA GLY A 61 -18.43 2.76 -13.80
C GLY A 61 -17.80 1.74 -14.75
N THR A 62 -16.84 2.13 -15.57
CA THR A 62 -16.13 1.20 -16.46
C THR A 62 -15.38 0.17 -15.64
N GLN A 63 -15.49 -1.10 -16.02
CA GLN A 63 -14.86 -2.22 -15.32
C GLN A 63 -13.83 -2.90 -16.21
N ARG A 64 -12.70 -3.31 -15.61
CA ARG A 64 -11.66 -4.09 -16.26
C ARG A 64 -11.27 -5.23 -15.37
N ASP A 65 -11.22 -6.43 -15.94
CA ASP A 65 -10.83 -7.63 -15.20
C ASP A 65 -9.43 -8.07 -15.61
N ALA A 66 -8.72 -8.67 -14.64
CA ALA A 66 -7.39 -9.22 -14.86
C ALA A 66 -7.17 -10.44 -13.96
N PRO A 67 -6.16 -11.29 -14.28
CA PRO A 67 -5.86 -12.45 -13.45
C PRO A 67 -5.41 -12.11 -12.03
N SER A 68 -4.81 -10.92 -11.84
CA SER A 68 -4.30 -10.51 -10.53
C SER A 68 -4.29 -8.99 -10.40
N ALA A 69 -4.15 -8.51 -9.16
CA ALA A 69 -4.03 -7.08 -8.88
C ALA A 69 -2.76 -6.48 -9.50
N ASP A 70 -1.69 -7.26 -9.65
CA ASP A 70 -0.44 -6.75 -10.25
C ASP A 70 -0.66 -6.20 -11.66
N ALA A 71 -1.59 -6.78 -12.42
CA ALA A 71 -1.89 -6.33 -13.77
C ALA A 71 -2.66 -5.00 -13.80
N LEU A 72 -3.39 -4.67 -12.72
CA LEU A 72 -4.27 -3.48 -12.67
C LEU A 72 -3.68 -2.35 -11.84
N LEU A 73 -2.80 -2.64 -10.88
CA LEU A 73 -2.20 -1.61 -10.04
C LEU A 73 -1.50 -0.50 -10.83
N PRO A 74 -0.78 -0.78 -11.94
CA PRO A 74 -0.19 0.30 -12.72
C PRO A 74 -1.21 1.29 -13.28
N GLU A 75 -2.44 0.87 -13.53
CA GLU A 75 -3.50 1.77 -14.00
C GLU A 75 -3.99 2.70 -12.89
N VAL A 76 -3.87 2.27 -11.63
CA VAL A 76 -4.29 3.06 -10.47
C VAL A 76 -3.15 3.94 -9.97
N LEU A 77 -1.95 3.37 -9.85
CA LEU A 77 -0.80 4.02 -9.21
C LEU A 77 0.17 4.65 -10.22
N GLY A 78 0.12 4.24 -11.49
CA GLY A 78 1.06 4.69 -12.51
C GLY A 78 2.42 4.01 -12.44
N ILE A 79 2.60 3.04 -11.55
CA ILE A 79 3.84 2.28 -11.37
C ILE A 79 3.53 0.81 -11.15
N GLU A 80 4.49 -0.05 -11.49
CA GLU A 80 4.40 -1.48 -11.19
C GLU A 80 4.93 -1.73 -9.78
N VAL A 81 4.16 -2.44 -8.98
CA VAL A 81 4.53 -2.77 -7.60
C VAL A 81 3.99 -4.16 -7.26
N PRO A 82 4.73 -4.97 -6.47
CA PRO A 82 4.29 -6.33 -6.13
C PRO A 82 3.14 -6.28 -5.11
N SER A 83 1.93 -6.58 -5.57
CA SER A 83 0.74 -6.50 -4.73
C SER A 83 0.79 -7.47 -3.53
N ALA A 84 1.44 -8.62 -3.70
CA ALA A 84 1.54 -9.61 -2.63
C ALA A 84 2.42 -9.15 -1.46
N ARG A 85 3.36 -8.24 -1.71
CA ARG A 85 4.28 -7.73 -0.69
C ARG A 85 3.78 -6.48 0.02
N LEU A 86 2.92 -5.70 -0.65
CA LEU A 86 2.42 -4.44 -0.10
C LEU A 86 1.78 -4.57 1.28
N PRO A 87 0.93 -5.58 1.55
CA PRO A 87 0.31 -5.70 2.88
C PRO A 87 1.34 -5.82 4.00
N ARG A 88 2.44 -6.54 3.75
CA ARG A 88 3.49 -6.69 4.75
C ARG A 88 4.28 -5.39 4.93
N TRP A 89 4.60 -4.73 3.82
CA TRP A 89 5.35 -3.48 3.88
C TRP A 89 4.61 -2.41 4.68
N VAL A 90 3.32 -2.23 4.41
CA VAL A 90 2.56 -1.17 5.08
C VAL A 90 2.36 -1.44 6.57
N GLN A 91 2.41 -2.71 7.00
CA GLN A 91 2.29 -3.08 8.41
C GLN A 91 3.62 -3.07 9.17
N GLY A 92 4.74 -2.81 8.48
CA GLY A 92 6.05 -2.91 9.11
C GLY A 92 6.43 -4.34 9.49
N ALA A 93 5.90 -5.33 8.75
CA ALA A 93 6.11 -6.75 8.98
C ALA A 93 6.73 -7.40 7.74
N PRO A 94 7.96 -7.03 7.36
CA PRO A 94 8.59 -7.53 6.15
C PRO A 94 8.70 -9.06 6.17
N ASP A 95 8.73 -9.64 4.98
CA ASP A 95 8.85 -11.08 4.82
C ASP A 95 10.21 -11.55 5.33
N ILE A 96 10.32 -12.85 5.62
CA ILE A 96 11.55 -13.43 6.18
C ILE A 96 12.74 -13.27 5.23
N ASP A 97 12.51 -13.24 3.92
CA ASP A 97 13.56 -13.06 2.92
C ASP A 97 13.88 -11.59 2.63
N ALA A 98 13.18 -10.65 3.26
CA ALA A 98 13.49 -9.23 3.14
C ALA A 98 14.72 -8.85 3.96
N ASP A 99 15.47 -7.86 3.50
CA ASP A 99 16.67 -7.37 4.18
C ASP A 99 16.31 -6.16 5.04
N VAL A 100 16.20 -6.35 6.34
CA VAL A 100 15.97 -5.25 7.30
C VAL A 100 17.33 -4.64 7.64
N ARG A 101 17.63 -3.50 7.05
CA ARG A 101 18.95 -2.86 7.16
C ARG A 101 19.09 -1.98 8.39
N GLN A 102 18.00 -1.39 8.84
CA GLN A 102 18.01 -0.55 10.03
C GLN A 102 16.75 -0.79 10.85
N ARG A 103 16.92 -0.76 12.17
CA ARG A 103 15.82 -0.83 13.13
C ARG A 103 15.89 0.39 14.03
N ASP A 104 14.75 0.84 14.52
CA ASP A 104 14.70 1.94 15.49
C ASP A 104 14.99 1.43 16.91
N ALA A 105 14.97 2.33 17.89
CA ALA A 105 15.28 2.02 19.28
C ALA A 105 14.30 0.99 19.88
N ALA A 106 13.08 0.89 19.34
CA ALA A 106 12.09 -0.09 19.78
C ALA A 106 12.20 -1.41 19.05
N GLY A 107 13.16 -1.57 18.12
CA GLY A 107 13.37 -2.79 17.34
C GLY A 107 12.50 -2.89 16.10
N ARG A 108 11.75 -1.83 15.75
CA ARG A 108 10.88 -1.82 14.57
C ARG A 108 11.69 -1.52 13.31
N PRO A 109 11.28 -2.06 12.14
CA PRO A 109 11.98 -1.73 10.90
C PRO A 109 12.02 -0.23 10.62
N GLN A 110 13.17 0.28 10.20
CA GLN A 110 13.35 1.66 9.79
C GLN A 110 13.72 1.76 8.31
N LEU A 111 14.54 0.82 7.83
CA LEU A 111 14.89 0.71 6.43
C LEU A 111 14.88 -0.77 6.04
N VAL A 112 14.12 -1.10 5.00
CA VAL A 112 14.00 -2.46 4.47
C VAL A 112 14.27 -2.43 2.97
N ILE A 113 15.01 -3.44 2.49
CA ILE A 113 15.17 -3.71 1.06
C ILE A 113 14.51 -5.05 0.79
N ASP A 114 13.56 -5.07 -0.13
CA ASP A 114 12.81 -6.26 -0.48
C ASP A 114 12.58 -6.30 -1.99
N GLN A 115 13.15 -7.31 -2.65
CA GLN A 115 13.04 -7.51 -4.11
C GLN A 115 13.42 -6.26 -4.92
N GLY A 116 14.45 -5.55 -4.47
CA GLY A 116 14.91 -4.33 -5.13
C GLY A 116 14.13 -3.08 -4.77
N TRP A 117 13.08 -3.20 -3.96
CA TRP A 117 12.33 -2.06 -3.43
C TRP A 117 12.92 -1.60 -2.10
N ARG A 118 12.96 -0.30 -1.91
CA ARG A 118 13.39 0.33 -0.67
C ARG A 118 12.15 0.81 0.08
N ILE A 119 12.01 0.41 1.33
CA ILE A 119 10.93 0.85 2.19
C ILE A 119 11.54 1.60 3.37
N ASP A 120 11.25 2.91 3.44
CA ASP A 120 11.65 3.78 4.53
C ASP A 120 10.46 4.00 5.45
N TYR A 121 10.59 3.61 6.71
CA TYR A 121 9.56 3.86 7.72
C TYR A 121 9.90 5.15 8.43
N LEU A 122 9.19 6.23 8.10
CA LEU A 122 9.50 7.57 8.56
C LEU A 122 8.85 7.89 9.90
N ALA A 123 7.74 7.24 10.22
CA ALA A 123 7.04 7.40 11.50
C ALA A 123 6.18 6.18 11.78
N TYR A 124 6.00 5.90 13.06
CA TYR A 124 5.05 4.91 13.55
C TYR A 124 3.94 5.62 14.31
N ALA A 125 2.81 4.95 14.54
CA ALA A 125 1.62 5.57 15.14
C ALA A 125 1.89 6.09 16.57
N ASP A 126 2.74 5.39 17.31
CA ASP A 126 3.17 5.80 18.65
C ASP A 126 4.51 5.13 18.98
N GLU A 127 4.95 5.25 20.24
CA GLU A 127 6.25 4.73 20.67
C GLU A 127 6.22 3.26 21.10
N HIS A 128 5.04 2.63 21.09
CA HIS A 128 4.93 1.22 21.47
C HIS A 128 5.65 0.34 20.43
N PRO A 129 6.43 -0.69 20.87
CA PRO A 129 7.14 -1.56 19.93
C PRO A 129 6.24 -2.28 18.91
N ALA A 130 4.96 -2.48 19.24
CA ALA A 130 4.00 -3.11 18.35
C ALA A 130 3.17 -2.10 17.52
N ALA A 131 3.47 -0.81 17.60
CA ALA A 131 2.74 0.20 16.83
C ALA A 131 2.89 -0.04 15.34
N LEU A 132 1.84 0.25 14.59
CA LEU A 132 1.85 0.14 13.13
C LEU A 132 2.43 1.42 12.51
N PRO A 133 2.98 1.33 11.28
CA PRO A 133 3.53 2.51 10.61
C PRO A 133 2.48 3.59 10.40
N ALA A 134 2.91 4.85 10.49
CA ALA A 134 2.08 6.03 10.22
C ALA A 134 2.54 6.77 8.96
N ARG A 135 3.81 6.63 8.58
CA ARG A 135 4.33 7.26 7.36
C ARG A 135 5.44 6.40 6.80
N LEU A 136 5.36 6.10 5.52
CA LEU A 136 6.41 5.35 4.85
C LEU A 136 6.55 5.77 3.38
N ASP A 137 7.78 5.60 2.87
CA ASP A 137 8.11 5.77 1.45
C ASP A 137 8.53 4.41 0.89
N ILE A 138 7.97 4.05 -0.25
CA ILE A 138 8.30 2.83 -0.98
C ILE A 138 8.85 3.27 -2.33
N SER A 139 10.08 2.88 -2.66
CA SER A 139 10.72 3.39 -3.87
C SER A 139 11.59 2.35 -4.55
N ARG A 140 11.69 2.48 -5.88
CA ARG A 140 12.60 1.72 -6.72
C ARG A 140 12.89 2.54 -7.97
N GLY A 141 14.15 2.98 -8.15
CA GLY A 141 14.49 3.89 -9.25
C GLY A 141 13.70 5.18 -9.13
N ASP A 142 13.02 5.55 -10.21
CA ASP A 142 12.18 6.76 -10.25
C ASP A 142 10.76 6.52 -9.72
N ALA A 143 10.40 5.27 -9.45
CA ALA A 143 9.09 4.94 -8.89
C ALA A 143 9.09 5.19 -7.39
N ARG A 144 8.04 5.86 -6.89
CA ARG A 144 7.90 6.15 -5.47
C ARG A 144 6.44 6.21 -5.08
N ILE A 145 6.14 5.56 -3.95
CA ILE A 145 4.85 5.71 -3.27
C ILE A 145 5.13 6.33 -1.90
N ARG A 146 4.45 7.42 -1.58
CA ARG A 146 4.42 8.00 -0.24
C ARG A 146 3.07 7.73 0.36
N LEU A 147 3.08 7.17 1.57
CA LEU A 147 1.86 6.82 2.28
C LEU A 147 1.86 7.44 3.66
N ILE A 148 0.80 8.18 3.95
CA ILE A 148 0.53 8.72 5.30
C ILE A 148 -0.73 8.03 5.78
N ILE A 149 -0.61 7.25 6.85
CA ILE A 149 -1.72 6.45 7.37
C ILE A 149 -2.35 7.21 8.52
N ASP A 150 -3.60 7.62 8.31
CA ASP A 150 -4.34 8.39 9.30
C ASP A 150 -4.97 7.47 10.35
N SER A 151 -5.40 6.29 9.96
CA SER A 151 -5.96 5.33 10.91
C SER A 151 -5.81 3.89 10.44
N TRP A 152 -5.69 3.00 11.42
CA TRP A 152 -5.72 1.56 11.26
C TRP A 152 -6.90 0.99 12.03
N THR A 153 -7.62 0.05 11.43
CA THR A 153 -8.67 -0.71 12.10
C THR A 153 -8.42 -2.19 11.88
N ALA A 154 -8.36 -2.95 12.96
CA ALA A 154 -8.25 -4.40 12.86
C ALA A 154 -9.60 -4.98 12.42
N LEU A 155 -9.57 -5.91 11.47
CA LEU A 155 -10.75 -6.64 11.01
C LEU A 155 -10.76 -8.04 11.62
N HIS A 156 -11.93 -8.50 12.01
CA HIS A 156 -12.11 -9.81 12.66
C HIS A 156 -12.83 -10.80 11.77
#